data_5bf6b7eb87454415eb0ad927c52064b1
#
_entry.id   5bf6b7eb87454415eb0ad927c52064b1
#
_cell.length_a   1.000
_cell.length_b   1.000
_cell.length_c   1.000
_cell.angle_alpha   90.00
_cell.angle_beta   90.00
_cell.angle_gamma   90.00
#
_symmetry.space_group_name_H-M   'P 1'
#
loop_
_entity.id
_entity.type
_entity.pdbx_description
1 polymer ?
#
loop_
_entity_poly.entity_id
_entity_poly.type
_entity_poly.pdbx_seq_one_letter_code
_entity_poly.pdbx_strand_id
1 'polypeptide(L)'
;MKTSILPLSSGALLLSCGLAAGAPAEHKDFEATLHAPFQAGVATQRTFTLGFDYPGLERPGIVDWRVELRRPGGRVALRWRGQASLTGSSVSVSLPWSGRIGRSPAPPGIYQVRLHAVVRGNGHEAVSQAWEIAVGTPARPRMPRFQALPGAALAPAAAPAPGGLPYNVYLGNLHSQTNHSDGGAELTACKGAQPPLSAPYGPDAAFAFAHKQGLDILAASEHNHMYDGSDGSAPDADAAKARALYQAGLASADAYSQKHPGFLALYGMEWGVINHGGHLNIFNSRELLGWETNAKGELMADTRTPRGDYAALYTLMRERGWVGQFNHPAQTGQFMVNGVALAYTPEGDEVMALCEVVNSTAFSTNVSESETRRSHFEAACNRLLEAGYHVAFSTNQDNHCANWGASYTNRTGVLIPAGVKLSRDSFIEALRARRVFATMDKGSQLVLTANGRMMGERFRNRGPLELVVNFAGSAGKQAAAVAIMEGVPGRKGEVTRLSETAAASFTPAQGEHFYYARVTQDDGNVLWSAPVWVTQE
;
A
#
# COMPACT_ATOMS: atom_id res chain seq x y z
N MET A 1 -60.95 37.19 -51.98
CA MET A 1 -59.55 36.94 -51.83
C MET A 1 -59.06 37.68 -50.58
N LYS A 2 -58.89 36.99 -49.45
CA LYS A 2 -58.35 37.56 -48.20
C LYS A 2 -57.10 36.79 -47.83
N THR A 3 -55.96 37.40 -47.97
CA THR A 3 -54.66 36.92 -47.58
C THR A 3 -54.43 37.22 -46.07
N SER A 4 -54.30 36.21 -45.26
CA SER A 4 -53.93 36.35 -43.87
C SER A 4 -52.40 36.10 -43.71
N ILE A 5 -51.71 37.06 -43.13
CA ILE A 5 -50.29 37.00 -42.75
C ILE A 5 -50.24 36.64 -41.29
N LEU A 6 -49.58 35.53 -40.97
CA LEU A 6 -49.22 35.11 -39.59
C LEU A 6 -47.83 35.68 -39.23
N PRO A 7 -47.61 36.18 -38.01
CA PRO A 7 -46.29 36.61 -37.61
C PRO A 7 -45.45 35.44 -37.11
N LEU A 8 -44.18 35.34 -37.56
CA LEU A 8 -43.15 34.48 -37.00
C LEU A 8 -42.72 35.05 -35.64
N SER A 9 -42.93 34.24 -34.58
CA SER A 9 -42.32 34.47 -33.28
C SER A 9 -40.94 33.83 -33.24
N SER A 10 -39.90 34.64 -33.18
CA SER A 10 -38.51 34.20 -32.94
C SER A 10 -38.38 33.82 -31.47
N GLY A 11 -38.40 32.52 -31.18
CA GLY A 11 -38.04 31.98 -29.88
C GLY A 11 -36.51 31.96 -29.75
N ALA A 12 -35.97 32.81 -28.90
CA ALA A 12 -34.58 32.72 -28.48
C ALA A 12 -34.40 31.48 -27.56
N LEU A 13 -33.70 30.45 -28.06
CA LEU A 13 -33.24 29.33 -27.28
C LEU A 13 -32.08 29.81 -26.39
N LEU A 14 -32.35 30.08 -25.13
CA LEU A 14 -31.31 30.23 -24.11
C LEU A 14 -30.70 28.84 -23.86
N LEU A 15 -29.55 28.55 -24.47
CA LEU A 15 -28.67 27.46 -24.01
C LEU A 15 -28.13 27.85 -22.63
N SER A 16 -28.74 27.32 -21.59
CA SER A 16 -28.09 27.26 -20.27
C SER A 16 -26.96 26.24 -20.37
N CYS A 17 -25.74 26.71 -20.61
CA CYS A 17 -24.55 25.93 -20.24
C CYS A 17 -24.57 25.76 -18.72
N GLY A 18 -25.20 24.67 -18.24
CA GLY A 18 -24.95 24.18 -16.91
C GLY A 18 -23.50 23.77 -16.87
N LEU A 19 -22.70 24.48 -16.08
CA LEU A 19 -21.37 24.00 -15.65
C LEU A 19 -21.65 22.68 -14.96
N ALA A 20 -21.30 21.57 -15.59
CA ALA A 20 -21.28 20.29 -14.93
C ALA A 20 -20.20 20.39 -13.85
N ALA A 21 -20.61 20.47 -12.59
CA ALA A 21 -19.72 20.14 -11.48
C ALA A 21 -19.09 18.80 -11.83
N GLY A 22 -17.76 18.73 -11.88
CA GLY A 22 -17.06 17.49 -12.19
C GLY A 22 -17.58 16.39 -11.27
N ALA A 23 -17.92 15.23 -11.84
CA ALA A 23 -18.38 14.12 -11.01
C ALA A 23 -17.28 13.73 -10.02
N PRO A 24 -17.63 13.43 -8.74
CA PRO A 24 -16.68 12.93 -7.77
C PRO A 24 -15.82 11.81 -8.35
N ALA A 25 -14.53 11.80 -8.08
CA ALA A 25 -13.56 10.96 -8.77
C ALA A 25 -12.98 9.83 -7.89
N GLU A 26 -12.91 10.03 -6.56
CA GLU A 26 -12.27 9.10 -5.64
C GLU A 26 -13.22 8.04 -5.07
N HIS A 27 -12.63 6.99 -4.51
CA HIS A 27 -13.30 5.91 -3.75
C HIS A 27 -14.52 5.28 -4.45
N LYS A 28 -14.44 5.15 -5.78
CA LYS A 28 -15.51 4.58 -6.61
C LYS A 28 -15.18 3.24 -7.23
N ASP A 29 -14.02 2.71 -6.95
CA ASP A 29 -13.57 1.43 -7.45
C ASP A 29 -14.15 0.23 -6.67
N PHE A 30 -14.01 -0.94 -7.28
CA PHE A 30 -14.39 -2.20 -6.66
C PHE A 30 -13.23 -2.74 -5.83
N GLU A 31 -13.49 -2.99 -4.56
CA GLU A 31 -12.59 -3.67 -3.65
C GLU A 31 -13.10 -5.05 -3.25
N ALA A 32 -12.18 -5.99 -3.09
CA ALA A 32 -12.47 -7.30 -2.53
C ALA A 32 -11.43 -7.68 -1.48
N THR A 33 -11.89 -8.05 -0.30
CA THR A 33 -11.05 -8.47 0.82
C THR A 33 -11.31 -9.92 1.18
N LEU A 34 -10.29 -10.58 1.74
CA LEU A 34 -10.36 -11.96 2.22
C LEU A 34 -9.82 -12.03 3.65
N HIS A 35 -10.68 -12.27 4.61
CA HIS A 35 -10.26 -12.66 5.95
C HIS A 35 -10.18 -14.17 6.05
N ALA A 36 -8.97 -14.70 6.22
CA ALA A 36 -8.68 -16.12 6.40
C ALA A 36 -7.93 -16.32 7.73
N PRO A 37 -8.61 -16.70 8.84
CA PRO A 37 -7.95 -16.90 10.13
C PRO A 37 -6.80 -17.89 10.01
N PHE A 38 -5.59 -17.47 10.41
CA PHE A 38 -4.38 -18.29 10.26
C PHE A 38 -4.45 -19.59 11.04
N GLN A 39 -4.82 -19.51 12.32
CA GLN A 39 -5.06 -20.68 13.14
C GLN A 39 -6.57 -20.92 13.30
N ALA A 40 -6.98 -22.17 13.30
CA ALA A 40 -8.28 -22.56 13.76
C ALA A 40 -8.13 -23.03 15.21
N GLY A 41 -9.13 -22.78 16.04
CA GLY A 41 -9.21 -23.33 17.39
C GLY A 41 -9.21 -24.86 17.42
N VAL A 42 -9.99 -25.47 18.27
CA VAL A 42 -10.09 -26.92 18.35
C VAL A 42 -10.60 -27.48 17.01
N ALA A 43 -9.84 -28.39 16.42
CA ALA A 43 -10.02 -28.91 15.08
C ALA A 43 -9.73 -27.84 14.00
N THR A 44 -9.62 -28.25 12.78
CA THR A 44 -9.24 -27.48 11.61
C THR A 44 -10.39 -26.66 10.98
N GLN A 45 -11.52 -26.54 11.70
CA GLN A 45 -12.69 -25.75 11.22
C GLN A 45 -12.42 -24.27 11.29
N ARG A 46 -12.84 -23.54 10.23
CA ARG A 46 -12.74 -22.08 10.18
C ARG A 46 -13.73 -21.49 9.18
N THR A 47 -14.02 -20.23 9.31
CA THR A 47 -14.82 -19.48 8.36
C THR A 47 -13.92 -18.47 7.65
N PHE A 48 -13.91 -18.49 6.32
CA PHE A 48 -13.37 -17.42 5.52
C PHE A 48 -14.43 -16.35 5.32
N THR A 49 -14.07 -15.09 5.44
CA THR A 49 -14.99 -13.98 5.17
C THR A 49 -14.51 -13.24 3.94
N LEU A 50 -15.40 -13.12 2.95
CA LEU A 50 -15.16 -12.36 1.74
C LEU A 50 -15.91 -11.04 1.90
N GLY A 51 -15.21 -9.91 1.77
CA GLY A 51 -15.80 -8.58 1.73
C GLY A 51 -15.77 -8.06 0.30
N PHE A 52 -16.85 -7.44 -0.14
CA PHE A 52 -16.94 -6.76 -1.43
C PHE A 52 -17.49 -5.37 -1.20
N ASP A 53 -16.75 -4.36 -1.57
CA ASP A 53 -17.08 -2.95 -1.42
C ASP A 53 -17.02 -2.27 -2.79
N TYR A 54 -18.04 -1.50 -3.13
CA TYR A 54 -18.11 -0.75 -4.38
C TYR A 54 -18.90 0.55 -4.20
N PRO A 55 -18.28 1.58 -3.60
CA PRO A 55 -18.96 2.83 -3.29
C PRO A 55 -19.52 3.56 -4.51
N GLY A 56 -18.85 3.44 -5.66
CA GLY A 56 -19.27 4.05 -6.93
C GLY A 56 -20.35 3.31 -7.71
N LEU A 57 -20.95 2.26 -7.13
CA LEU A 57 -21.95 1.46 -7.83
C LEU A 57 -23.27 2.22 -7.98
N GLU A 58 -23.59 2.68 -9.19
CA GLU A 58 -24.82 3.42 -9.49
C GLU A 58 -26.07 2.52 -9.52
N ARG A 59 -25.92 1.22 -9.76
CA ARG A 59 -27.02 0.24 -9.87
C ARG A 59 -26.63 -1.05 -9.17
N PRO A 60 -27.61 -1.82 -8.63
CA PRO A 60 -27.33 -3.13 -8.05
C PRO A 60 -26.48 -4.00 -8.98
N GLY A 61 -25.38 -4.53 -8.48
CA GLY A 61 -24.42 -5.33 -9.21
C GLY A 61 -24.34 -6.76 -8.69
N ILE A 62 -23.67 -7.62 -9.45
CA ILE A 62 -23.38 -9.00 -9.05
C ILE A 62 -21.87 -9.17 -9.10
N VAL A 63 -21.29 -9.66 -7.99
CA VAL A 63 -19.91 -10.09 -7.91
C VAL A 63 -19.85 -11.59 -8.11
N ASP A 64 -19.18 -12.05 -9.16
CA ASP A 64 -18.81 -13.45 -9.33
C ASP A 64 -17.50 -13.70 -8.58
N TRP A 65 -17.47 -14.66 -7.67
CA TRP A 65 -16.28 -14.95 -6.88
C TRP A 65 -15.89 -16.43 -6.91
N ARG A 66 -14.57 -16.66 -6.75
CA ARG A 66 -13.96 -17.99 -6.62
C ARG A 66 -12.95 -17.97 -5.50
N VAL A 67 -13.01 -18.93 -4.60
CA VAL A 67 -12.01 -19.18 -3.57
C VAL A 67 -11.34 -20.52 -3.82
N GLU A 68 -10.00 -20.55 -3.77
CA GLU A 68 -9.20 -21.76 -3.88
C GLU A 68 -8.41 -21.96 -2.58
N LEU A 69 -8.47 -23.17 -2.02
CA LEU A 69 -7.54 -23.62 -0.99
C LEU A 69 -6.44 -24.43 -1.68
N ARG A 70 -5.20 -23.97 -1.54
CA ARG A 70 -4.03 -24.61 -2.13
C ARG A 70 -3.18 -25.24 -1.05
N ARG A 71 -2.71 -26.47 -1.30
CA ARG A 71 -1.82 -27.24 -0.43
C ARG A 71 -0.43 -26.59 -0.39
N PRO A 72 0.42 -26.93 0.63
CA PRO A 72 1.85 -26.77 0.49
C PRO A 72 2.31 -27.32 -0.87
N GLY A 73 3.15 -26.58 -1.62
CA GLY A 73 3.52 -26.94 -3.00
C GLY A 73 2.53 -26.44 -4.09
N GLY A 74 1.49 -25.69 -3.74
CA GLY A 74 0.69 -24.90 -4.68
C GLY A 74 -0.48 -25.60 -5.37
N ARG A 75 -0.64 -26.94 -5.24
CA ARG A 75 -1.76 -27.67 -5.84
C ARG A 75 -3.10 -27.29 -5.20
N VAL A 76 -4.13 -27.01 -6.03
CA VAL A 76 -5.49 -26.74 -5.57
C VAL A 76 -6.05 -28.00 -4.89
N ALA A 77 -6.46 -27.85 -3.64
CA ALA A 77 -7.09 -28.91 -2.83
C ALA A 77 -8.61 -28.82 -2.86
N LEU A 78 -9.14 -27.59 -2.74
CA LEU A 78 -10.57 -27.29 -2.76
C LEU A 78 -10.83 -26.02 -3.57
N ARG A 79 -12.02 -25.94 -4.12
CA ARG A 79 -12.50 -24.77 -4.85
C ARG A 79 -13.96 -24.51 -4.50
N TRP A 80 -14.24 -23.26 -4.15
CA TRP A 80 -15.59 -22.73 -3.97
C TRP A 80 -15.83 -21.63 -5.01
N ARG A 81 -17.06 -21.48 -5.40
CA ARG A 81 -17.51 -20.41 -6.29
C ARG A 81 -18.92 -20.00 -5.93
N GLY A 82 -19.24 -18.76 -6.16
CA GLY A 82 -20.58 -18.24 -5.91
C GLY A 82 -20.74 -16.84 -6.46
N GLN A 83 -21.86 -16.25 -6.09
CA GLN A 83 -22.23 -14.89 -6.45
C GLN A 83 -22.61 -14.14 -5.19
N ALA A 84 -22.36 -12.84 -5.17
CA ALA A 84 -22.83 -11.92 -4.14
C ALA A 84 -23.57 -10.77 -4.83
N SER A 85 -24.75 -10.43 -4.31
CA SER A 85 -25.52 -9.29 -4.82
C SER A 85 -25.15 -8.04 -4.05
N LEU A 86 -24.58 -7.06 -4.72
CA LEU A 86 -24.35 -5.71 -4.23
C LEU A 86 -25.65 -4.90 -4.44
N THR A 87 -26.48 -4.84 -3.43
CA THR A 87 -27.70 -4.00 -3.40
C THR A 87 -27.46 -2.67 -2.71
N GLY A 88 -26.32 -2.50 -2.06
CA GLY A 88 -25.75 -1.31 -1.47
C GLY A 88 -24.25 -1.28 -1.79
N SER A 89 -23.50 -0.37 -1.17
CA SER A 89 -22.06 -0.19 -1.41
C SER A 89 -21.19 -1.35 -0.90
N SER A 90 -21.71 -2.22 -0.03
CA SER A 90 -20.91 -3.27 0.62
C SER A 90 -21.74 -4.55 0.83
N VAL A 91 -21.10 -5.72 0.70
CA VAL A 91 -21.64 -7.02 1.05
C VAL A 91 -20.56 -7.96 1.58
N SER A 92 -20.92 -8.82 2.53
CA SER A 92 -20.02 -9.83 3.10
C SER A 92 -20.56 -11.25 2.89
N VAL A 93 -19.67 -12.18 2.56
CA VAL A 93 -19.99 -13.59 2.37
C VAL A 93 -19.17 -14.45 3.34
N SER A 94 -19.84 -15.25 4.16
CA SER A 94 -19.21 -16.22 5.04
C SER A 94 -19.08 -17.58 4.36
N LEU A 95 -17.88 -18.13 4.31
CA LEU A 95 -17.55 -19.41 3.68
C LEU A 95 -16.96 -20.36 4.73
N PRO A 96 -17.80 -21.23 5.35
CA PRO A 96 -17.32 -22.19 6.34
C PRO A 96 -16.54 -23.34 5.68
N TRP A 97 -15.42 -23.72 6.28
CA TRP A 97 -14.65 -24.90 5.91
C TRP A 97 -14.47 -25.84 7.10
N SER A 98 -14.83 -27.10 6.93
CA SER A 98 -14.77 -28.12 7.98
C SER A 98 -13.36 -28.63 8.30
N GLY A 99 -12.32 -28.10 7.68
CA GLY A 99 -10.94 -28.59 7.83
C GLY A 99 -10.67 -29.92 7.09
N ARG A 100 -11.54 -30.32 6.17
CA ARG A 100 -11.41 -31.58 5.45
C ARG A 100 -11.15 -31.35 3.96
N ILE A 101 -10.42 -32.29 3.35
CA ILE A 101 -10.26 -32.40 1.90
C ILE A 101 -10.85 -33.74 1.48
N GLY A 102 -12.00 -33.68 0.80
CA GLY A 102 -12.85 -34.86 0.62
C GLY A 102 -13.38 -35.39 1.96
N ARG A 103 -13.22 -36.67 2.21
CA ARG A 103 -13.66 -37.31 3.46
C ARG A 103 -12.63 -37.30 4.59
N SER A 104 -11.38 -36.93 4.29
CA SER A 104 -10.26 -36.99 5.25
C SER A 104 -9.93 -35.59 5.82
N PRO A 105 -9.46 -35.50 7.07
CA PRO A 105 -8.86 -34.27 7.60
C PRO A 105 -7.76 -33.75 6.65
N ALA A 106 -7.66 -32.46 6.49
CA ALA A 106 -6.57 -31.87 5.73
C ALA A 106 -5.23 -32.15 6.44
N PRO A 107 -4.19 -32.61 5.73
CA PRO A 107 -2.87 -32.84 6.30
C PRO A 107 -2.29 -31.57 6.94
N PRO A 108 -1.49 -31.68 8.00
CA PRO A 108 -0.79 -30.53 8.60
C PRO A 108 0.09 -29.81 7.57
N GLY A 109 0.13 -28.48 7.64
CA GLY A 109 0.97 -27.65 6.78
C GLY A 109 0.46 -26.23 6.63
N ILE A 110 1.22 -25.41 5.92
CA ILE A 110 0.83 -24.05 5.55
C ILE A 110 0.13 -24.09 4.18
N TYR A 111 -1.14 -23.73 4.16
CA TYR A 111 -2.00 -23.66 2.99
C TYR A 111 -2.16 -22.21 2.56
N GLN A 112 -2.47 -21.99 1.28
CA GLN A 112 -2.83 -20.69 0.77
C GLN A 112 -4.32 -20.66 0.40
N VAL A 113 -5.03 -19.65 0.86
CA VAL A 113 -6.40 -19.32 0.46
C VAL A 113 -6.33 -18.17 -0.53
N ARG A 114 -6.89 -18.37 -1.72
CA ARG A 114 -6.92 -17.34 -2.79
C ARG A 114 -8.36 -17.00 -3.11
N LEU A 115 -8.69 -15.73 -3.07
CA LEU A 115 -9.93 -15.16 -3.60
C LEU A 115 -9.63 -14.56 -4.98
N HIS A 116 -10.55 -14.75 -5.91
CA HIS A 116 -10.67 -13.98 -7.13
C HIS A 116 -12.13 -13.55 -7.28
N ALA A 117 -12.35 -12.27 -7.45
CA ALA A 117 -13.67 -11.65 -7.54
C ALA A 117 -13.72 -10.70 -8.75
N VAL A 118 -14.87 -10.67 -9.44
CA VAL A 118 -15.10 -9.84 -10.62
C VAL A 118 -16.51 -9.27 -10.56
N VAL A 119 -16.68 -7.98 -10.81
CA VAL A 119 -18.00 -7.39 -11.00
C VAL A 119 -18.52 -7.76 -12.38
N ARG A 120 -19.72 -8.35 -12.43
CA ARG A 120 -20.33 -8.79 -13.68
C ARG A 120 -20.67 -7.61 -14.58
N GLY A 121 -20.28 -7.70 -15.86
CA GLY A 121 -20.49 -6.64 -16.84
C GLY A 121 -19.40 -5.57 -16.87
N ASN A 122 -18.47 -5.59 -15.91
CA ASN A 122 -17.30 -4.73 -15.89
C ASN A 122 -16.03 -5.59 -15.70
N GLY A 123 -15.55 -6.20 -16.78
CA GLY A 123 -14.43 -7.15 -16.78
C GLY A 123 -13.07 -6.52 -16.39
N HIS A 124 -13.01 -5.20 -16.22
CA HIS A 124 -11.81 -4.49 -15.79
C HIS A 124 -11.67 -4.43 -14.26
N GLU A 125 -12.73 -4.71 -13.52
CA GLU A 125 -12.74 -4.68 -12.06
C GLU A 125 -12.64 -6.09 -11.49
N ALA A 126 -11.46 -6.66 -11.61
CA ALA A 126 -11.10 -7.95 -11.04
C ALA A 126 -10.09 -7.78 -9.92
N VAL A 127 -10.40 -8.30 -8.74
CA VAL A 127 -9.52 -8.26 -7.56
C VAL A 127 -9.14 -9.68 -7.16
N SER A 128 -7.87 -9.87 -6.83
CA SER A 128 -7.34 -11.13 -6.29
C SER A 128 -6.66 -10.90 -4.95
N GLN A 129 -6.99 -11.76 -3.97
CA GLN A 129 -6.40 -11.75 -2.64
C GLN A 129 -5.81 -13.13 -2.31
N ALA A 130 -4.74 -13.18 -1.54
CA ALA A 130 -4.12 -14.43 -1.14
C ALA A 130 -3.55 -14.36 0.27
N TRP A 131 -3.98 -15.28 1.16
CA TRP A 131 -3.50 -15.36 2.53
C TRP A 131 -3.10 -16.79 2.88
N GLU A 132 -2.13 -16.93 3.78
CA GLU A 132 -1.73 -18.24 4.31
C GLU A 132 -2.55 -18.61 5.54
N ILE A 133 -2.75 -19.91 5.74
CA ILE A 133 -3.38 -20.49 6.92
C ILE A 133 -2.59 -21.72 7.38
N ALA A 134 -2.48 -21.92 8.68
CA ALA A 134 -1.91 -23.13 9.26
C ALA A 134 -3.01 -24.19 9.46
N VAL A 135 -2.75 -25.40 9.02
CA VAL A 135 -3.58 -26.59 9.30
C VAL A 135 -2.79 -27.52 10.21
N GLY A 136 -3.37 -27.91 11.32
CA GLY A 136 -2.66 -28.68 12.34
C GLY A 136 -1.48 -27.89 12.93
N THR A 137 -0.43 -28.60 13.31
CA THR A 137 0.82 -28.02 13.81
C THR A 137 1.92 -28.23 12.75
N PRO A 138 2.13 -27.28 11.83
CA PRO A 138 3.20 -27.39 10.86
C PRO A 138 4.57 -27.35 11.56
N ALA A 139 5.57 -28.02 10.98
CA ALA A 139 6.95 -27.91 11.45
C ALA A 139 7.44 -26.46 11.30
N ARG A 140 8.03 -25.93 12.37
CA ARG A 140 8.59 -24.57 12.34
C ARG A 140 9.91 -24.53 11.55
N PRO A 141 10.15 -23.50 10.75
CA PRO A 141 11.43 -23.33 10.09
C PRO A 141 12.53 -23.05 11.12
N ARG A 142 13.74 -23.54 10.84
CA ARG A 142 14.91 -23.19 11.64
C ARG A 142 15.41 -21.82 11.21
N MET A 143 15.31 -20.85 12.11
CA MET A 143 15.77 -19.48 11.86
C MET A 143 17.21 -19.29 12.37
N PRO A 144 18.07 -18.53 11.67
CA PRO A 144 19.33 -18.04 12.20
C PRO A 144 19.11 -17.23 13.48
N ARG A 145 20.12 -17.23 14.36
CA ARG A 145 20.07 -16.34 15.53
C ARG A 145 20.22 -14.88 15.04
N PHE A 146 19.23 -14.08 15.30
CA PHE A 146 19.22 -12.66 14.97
C PHE A 146 18.81 -11.86 16.20
N GLN A 147 19.60 -10.85 16.55
CA GLN A 147 19.25 -9.90 17.58
C GLN A 147 18.46 -8.76 16.95
N ALA A 148 17.29 -8.45 17.52
CA ALA A 148 16.49 -7.32 17.07
C ALA A 148 17.32 -6.02 17.05
N LEU A 149 17.16 -5.25 16.00
CA LEU A 149 17.81 -3.95 15.86
C LEU A 149 17.18 -2.96 16.85
N PRO A 150 17.95 -2.01 17.41
CA PRO A 150 17.41 -1.00 18.30
C PRO A 150 16.33 -0.18 17.61
N GLY A 151 15.23 0.12 18.34
CA GLY A 151 14.17 1.05 17.92
C GLY A 151 14.37 2.45 18.50
N ALA A 152 13.47 3.39 18.16
CA ALA A 152 13.53 4.79 18.59
C ALA A 152 13.65 4.97 20.12
N ALA A 153 12.96 4.13 20.90
CA ALA A 153 12.97 4.19 22.36
C ALA A 153 14.31 3.79 22.99
N LEU A 154 15.22 3.15 22.23
CA LEU A 154 16.53 2.69 22.69
C LEU A 154 17.70 3.46 22.04
N ALA A 155 17.41 4.42 21.19
CA ALA A 155 18.43 5.16 20.45
C ALA A 155 18.87 6.43 21.18
N PRO A 156 19.95 6.33 21.99
CA PRO A 156 21.09 7.13 21.68
C PRO A 156 22.25 6.23 21.27
N ALA A 157 22.80 6.46 20.07
CA ALA A 157 24.17 6.11 19.64
C ALA A 157 24.84 4.88 20.31
N ALA A 158 24.13 3.80 20.58
CA ALA A 158 24.76 2.57 21.00
C ALA A 158 25.48 1.98 19.77
N ALA A 159 26.77 1.81 19.88
CA ALA A 159 27.52 1.05 18.89
C ALA A 159 26.82 -0.31 18.68
N PRO A 160 26.72 -0.82 17.43
CA PRO A 160 26.09 -2.10 17.18
C PRO A 160 26.75 -3.16 18.07
N ALA A 161 25.93 -4.09 18.60
CA ALA A 161 26.45 -5.23 19.32
C ALA A 161 27.48 -5.96 18.43
N PRO A 162 28.54 -6.57 18.98
CA PRO A 162 29.50 -7.30 18.17
C PRO A 162 28.80 -8.33 17.25
N GLY A 163 28.97 -8.17 15.93
CA GLY A 163 28.30 -9.00 14.92
C GLY A 163 26.86 -8.57 14.57
N GLY A 164 26.34 -7.48 15.13
CA GLY A 164 25.03 -6.90 14.77
C GLY A 164 25.10 -6.04 13.53
N LEU A 165 23.95 -5.89 12.84
CA LEU A 165 23.84 -4.97 11.71
C LEU A 165 23.86 -3.51 12.23
N PRO A 166 24.55 -2.57 11.52
CA PRO A 166 24.78 -1.22 12.02
C PRO A 166 23.59 -0.27 11.71
N TYR A 167 22.38 -0.67 12.13
CA TYR A 167 21.16 0.11 11.86
C TYR A 167 20.25 0.19 13.10
N ASN A 168 19.48 1.26 13.16
CA ASN A 168 18.30 1.39 14.00
C ASN A 168 17.05 1.21 13.14
N VAL A 169 15.97 0.67 13.71
CA VAL A 169 14.66 0.49 13.06
C VAL A 169 13.70 1.53 13.58
N TYR A 170 13.01 2.20 12.68
CA TYR A 170 11.89 3.09 12.97
C TYR A 170 10.64 2.58 12.26
N LEU A 171 9.54 2.45 13.00
CA LEU A 171 8.30 1.85 12.53
C LEU A 171 7.26 2.94 12.25
N GLY A 172 6.72 2.97 11.04
CA GLY A 172 5.81 4.02 10.60
C GLY A 172 4.60 3.55 9.81
N ASN A 173 3.68 4.47 9.65
CA ASN A 173 2.61 4.44 8.65
C ASN A 173 2.88 5.57 7.65
N LEU A 174 3.08 5.22 6.38
CA LEU A 174 3.52 6.14 5.33
C LEU A 174 2.39 6.56 4.39
N HIS A 175 1.14 6.24 4.74
CA HIS A 175 -0.03 6.52 3.92
C HIS A 175 -1.23 6.79 4.83
N SER A 176 -1.70 8.03 4.88
CA SER A 176 -2.86 8.44 5.68
C SER A 176 -3.36 9.81 5.26
N GLN A 177 -4.66 10.04 5.47
CA GLN A 177 -5.37 11.26 5.13
C GLN A 177 -5.79 12.03 6.39
N THR A 178 -5.93 13.35 6.26
CA THR A 178 -6.46 14.24 7.30
C THR A 178 -7.52 15.18 6.72
N ASN A 179 -7.98 16.18 7.47
CA ASN A 179 -8.93 17.14 6.96
C ASN A 179 -8.35 18.13 5.92
N HIS A 180 -7.11 17.95 5.50
CA HIS A 180 -6.56 18.68 4.36
C HIS A 180 -6.95 18.04 3.01
N SER A 181 -7.57 16.85 3.06
CA SER A 181 -8.31 16.22 1.97
C SER A 181 -9.65 15.70 2.50
N ASP A 182 -9.95 14.42 2.39
CA ASP A 182 -11.22 13.80 2.77
C ASP A 182 -11.11 12.86 3.99
N GLY A 183 -10.01 12.96 4.73
CA GLY A 183 -9.77 12.22 5.97
C GLY A 183 -10.05 13.02 7.24
N GLY A 184 -9.64 12.46 8.39
CA GLY A 184 -9.74 13.12 9.69
C GLY A 184 -11.13 13.10 10.33
N ALA A 185 -12.01 12.19 9.89
CA ALA A 185 -13.35 12.04 10.46
C ALA A 185 -13.33 11.47 11.87
N GLU A 186 -14.26 11.92 12.73
CA GLU A 186 -14.50 11.26 14.01
C GLU A 186 -14.91 9.80 13.82
N LEU A 187 -14.42 8.91 14.67
CA LEU A 187 -14.65 7.46 14.55
C LEU A 187 -16.13 7.07 14.52
N THR A 188 -16.95 7.76 15.28
CA THR A 188 -18.41 7.53 15.33
C THR A 188 -19.14 7.99 14.07
N ALA A 189 -18.56 8.93 13.33
CA ALA A 189 -19.10 9.51 12.11
C ALA A 189 -18.45 8.96 10.82
N CYS A 190 -17.29 8.32 10.94
CA CYS A 190 -16.52 7.82 9.81
C CYS A 190 -17.19 6.59 9.17
N LYS A 191 -17.83 6.79 8.03
CA LYS A 191 -18.54 5.74 7.28
C LYS A 191 -18.05 5.60 5.82
N GLY A 192 -17.06 6.40 5.45
CA GLY A 192 -16.53 6.54 4.11
C GLY A 192 -15.71 7.81 4.00
N ALA A 193 -15.31 8.18 2.79
CA ALA A 193 -14.67 9.47 2.51
C ALA A 193 -15.54 10.63 3.01
N GLN A 194 -14.87 11.64 3.56
CA GLN A 194 -15.57 12.87 3.97
C GLN A 194 -15.61 13.84 2.78
N PRO A 195 -16.56 14.76 2.74
CA PRO A 195 -16.40 15.89 1.84
C PRO A 195 -15.07 16.58 2.13
N PRO A 196 -14.26 16.92 1.10
CA PRO A 196 -12.94 17.51 1.31
C PRO A 196 -12.98 18.73 2.24
N LEU A 197 -11.98 18.86 3.10
CA LEU A 197 -11.80 19.94 4.08
C LEU A 197 -12.93 20.06 5.14
N SER A 198 -13.78 19.06 5.31
CA SER A 198 -14.95 19.15 6.20
C SER A 198 -14.77 18.48 7.55
N ALA A 199 -13.84 17.55 7.68
CA ALA A 199 -13.62 16.80 8.91
C ALA A 199 -12.91 17.62 10.01
N PRO A 200 -13.03 17.23 11.31
CA PRO A 200 -12.51 18.06 12.40
C PRO A 200 -10.99 17.94 12.61
N TYR A 201 -10.36 16.81 12.19
CA TYR A 201 -8.98 16.52 12.59
C TYR A 201 -7.99 16.68 11.45
N GLY A 202 -7.07 17.63 11.62
CA GLY A 202 -5.99 17.93 10.69
C GLY A 202 -4.66 17.23 11.03
N PRO A 203 -3.57 17.60 10.33
CA PRO A 203 -2.26 16.97 10.46
C PRO A 203 -1.71 16.93 11.88
N ASP A 204 -1.82 18.02 12.66
CA ASP A 204 -1.35 18.08 14.05
C ASP A 204 -2.02 17.02 14.94
N ALA A 205 -3.32 16.81 14.77
CA ALA A 205 -4.07 15.79 15.50
C ALA A 205 -3.62 14.39 15.06
N ALA A 206 -3.39 14.19 13.77
CA ALA A 206 -2.91 12.92 13.23
C ALA A 206 -1.52 12.56 13.79
N PHE A 207 -0.56 13.49 13.78
CA PHE A 207 0.77 13.28 14.34
C PHE A 207 0.71 12.98 15.85
N ALA A 208 -0.09 13.73 16.61
CA ALA A 208 -0.24 13.51 18.03
C ALA A 208 -0.86 12.14 18.35
N PHE A 209 -1.86 11.72 17.59
CA PHE A 209 -2.51 10.42 17.76
C PHE A 209 -1.53 9.28 17.41
N ALA A 210 -0.89 9.32 16.25
CA ALA A 210 0.05 8.31 15.80
C ALA A 210 1.26 8.14 16.74
N HIS A 211 1.82 9.24 17.22
CA HIS A 211 2.91 9.24 18.20
C HIS A 211 2.47 8.56 19.51
N LYS A 212 1.26 8.87 20.00
CA LYS A 212 0.65 8.22 21.18
C LYS A 212 0.44 6.71 20.96
N GLN A 213 0.16 6.28 19.73
CA GLN A 213 0.03 4.86 19.38
C GLN A 213 1.39 4.14 19.23
N GLY A 214 2.49 4.85 19.44
CA GLY A 214 3.84 4.28 19.41
C GLY A 214 4.43 4.12 18.00
N LEU A 215 3.96 4.90 17.03
CA LEU A 215 4.66 5.04 15.77
C LEU A 215 5.88 5.95 15.96
N ASP A 216 6.93 5.68 15.20
CA ASP A 216 8.11 6.56 15.08
C ASP A 216 7.96 7.53 13.90
N ILE A 217 7.15 7.17 12.89
CA ILE A 217 6.96 7.94 11.66
C ILE A 217 5.47 7.93 11.29
N LEU A 218 4.91 9.10 10.97
CA LEU A 218 3.64 9.22 10.25
C LEU A 218 3.81 10.15 9.05
N ALA A 219 3.37 9.69 7.87
CA ALA A 219 3.18 10.54 6.71
C ALA A 219 1.69 10.82 6.51
N ALA A 220 1.30 12.08 6.60
CA ALA A 220 0.03 12.58 6.09
C ALA A 220 0.22 12.86 4.59
N SER A 221 -0.45 12.07 3.76
CA SER A 221 -0.30 12.05 2.31
C SER A 221 -1.64 12.38 1.65
N GLU A 222 -2.00 13.65 1.68
CA GLU A 222 -3.30 14.13 1.28
C GLU A 222 -3.56 13.99 -0.23
N HIS A 223 -4.79 13.71 -0.64
CA HIS A 223 -5.17 13.71 -2.05
C HIS A 223 -4.89 15.08 -2.69
N ASN A 224 -4.02 15.08 -3.69
CA ASN A 224 -3.48 16.31 -4.28
C ASN A 224 -4.53 17.22 -4.94
N HIS A 225 -5.66 16.68 -5.37
CA HIS A 225 -6.72 17.41 -6.09
C HIS A 225 -7.83 17.92 -5.17
N MET A 226 -7.79 17.66 -3.86
CA MET A 226 -8.86 18.03 -2.93
C MET A 226 -8.63 19.35 -2.19
N TYR A 227 -7.53 20.04 -2.44
CA TYR A 227 -7.19 21.30 -1.77
C TYR A 227 -8.09 22.49 -2.12
N ASP A 228 -8.91 22.34 -3.14
CA ASP A 228 -9.94 23.33 -3.51
C ASP A 228 -11.28 23.12 -2.78
N GLY A 229 -11.37 22.09 -1.92
CA GLY A 229 -12.57 21.72 -1.15
C GLY A 229 -13.54 20.85 -1.92
N SER A 230 -13.11 20.21 -3.01
CA SER A 230 -13.91 19.37 -3.89
C SER A 230 -13.18 18.08 -4.23
N ASP A 231 -13.91 16.99 -4.46
CA ASP A 231 -13.42 15.75 -5.10
C ASP A 231 -13.49 15.85 -6.64
N GLY A 232 -13.52 17.01 -7.18
CA GLY A 232 -13.57 17.36 -8.59
C GLY A 232 -12.94 18.72 -8.76
N SER A 233 -13.62 19.62 -9.49
CA SER A 233 -13.16 21.00 -9.63
C SER A 233 -14.15 21.94 -8.98
N ALA A 234 -13.70 22.80 -8.08
CA ALA A 234 -14.49 23.85 -7.47
C ALA A 234 -14.34 25.18 -8.24
N PRO A 235 -15.37 25.62 -9.00
CA PRO A 235 -15.24 26.79 -9.88
C PRO A 235 -14.89 28.10 -9.13
N ASP A 236 -15.36 28.23 -7.88
CA ASP A 236 -15.17 29.42 -7.06
C ASP A 236 -14.02 29.30 -6.07
N ALA A 237 -13.22 28.22 -6.12
CA ALA A 237 -12.10 28.00 -5.20
C ALA A 237 -11.01 29.07 -5.35
N ASP A 238 -10.39 29.39 -4.24
CA ASP A 238 -9.25 30.31 -4.14
C ASP A 238 -7.94 29.55 -4.26
N ALA A 239 -7.28 29.70 -5.40
CA ALA A 239 -6.01 29.04 -5.68
C ALA A 239 -4.89 29.39 -4.68
N ALA A 240 -4.89 30.60 -4.14
CA ALA A 240 -3.90 30.98 -3.14
C ALA A 240 -4.13 30.27 -1.82
N LYS A 241 -5.41 30.08 -1.42
CA LYS A 241 -5.76 29.32 -0.19
C LYS A 241 -5.42 27.84 -0.34
N ALA A 242 -5.68 27.22 -1.51
CA ALA A 242 -5.33 25.83 -1.76
C ALA A 242 -3.82 25.59 -1.57
N ARG A 243 -2.98 26.42 -2.20
CA ARG A 243 -1.51 26.35 -2.04
C ARG A 243 -1.07 26.65 -0.61
N ALA A 244 -1.66 27.66 0.04
CA ALA A 244 -1.35 28.00 1.43
C ALA A 244 -1.68 26.86 2.41
N LEU A 245 -2.75 26.11 2.17
CA LEU A 245 -3.13 24.94 2.98
C LEU A 245 -2.07 23.84 2.89
N TYR A 246 -1.54 23.56 1.70
CA TYR A 246 -0.44 22.61 1.53
C TYR A 246 0.81 23.05 2.31
N GLN A 247 1.18 24.33 2.21
CA GLN A 247 2.32 24.89 2.95
C GLN A 247 2.09 24.85 4.47
N ALA A 248 0.86 25.03 4.94
CA ALA A 248 0.51 24.90 6.36
C ALA A 248 0.72 23.45 6.85
N GLY A 249 0.35 22.44 6.06
CA GLY A 249 0.59 21.04 6.37
C GLY A 249 2.08 20.72 6.49
N LEU A 250 2.91 21.22 5.56
CA LEU A 250 4.37 21.10 5.65
C LEU A 250 4.94 21.75 6.92
N ALA A 251 4.48 22.96 7.24
CA ALA A 251 4.90 23.67 8.45
C ALA A 251 4.49 22.95 9.74
N SER A 252 3.28 22.37 9.79
CA SER A 252 2.78 21.54 10.90
C SER A 252 3.70 20.31 11.12
N ALA A 253 4.06 19.58 10.07
CA ALA A 253 4.95 18.42 10.16
C ALA A 253 6.34 18.81 10.65
N ASP A 254 6.91 19.89 10.12
CA ASP A 254 8.22 20.40 10.55
C ASP A 254 8.20 20.83 12.03
N ALA A 255 7.15 21.56 12.47
CA ALA A 255 7.00 22.00 13.85
C ALA A 255 6.80 20.82 14.83
N TYR A 256 6.00 19.82 14.43
CA TYR A 256 5.76 18.63 15.25
C TYR A 256 7.04 17.83 15.46
N SER A 257 7.81 17.57 14.38
CA SER A 257 9.09 16.85 14.43
C SER A 257 10.14 17.57 15.28
N GLN A 258 10.18 18.92 15.23
CA GLN A 258 11.08 19.72 16.07
C GLN A 258 10.72 19.62 17.55
N LYS A 259 9.43 19.63 17.87
CA LYS A 259 8.93 19.58 19.25
C LYS A 259 9.05 18.18 19.86
N HIS A 260 9.03 17.14 19.06
CA HIS A 260 9.03 15.74 19.50
C HIS A 260 10.21 14.96 18.93
N PRO A 261 11.45 15.15 19.44
CA PRO A 261 12.61 14.39 19.02
C PRO A 261 12.37 12.88 19.16
N GLY A 262 12.63 12.11 18.11
CA GLY A 262 12.38 10.66 18.07
C GLY A 262 11.11 10.29 17.29
N PHE A 263 10.21 11.26 17.01
CA PHE A 263 9.09 11.09 16.09
C PHE A 263 9.31 11.94 14.83
N LEU A 264 9.11 11.34 13.67
CA LEU A 264 9.18 12.03 12.38
C LEU A 264 7.77 12.20 11.81
N ALA A 265 7.27 13.42 11.86
CA ALA A 265 6.09 13.84 11.13
C ALA A 265 6.48 14.20 9.70
N LEU A 266 5.80 13.62 8.72
CA LEU A 266 5.96 13.90 7.30
C LEU A 266 4.63 14.41 6.75
N TYR A 267 4.73 15.34 5.83
CA TYR A 267 3.59 15.81 5.05
C TYR A 267 3.96 15.78 3.58
N GLY A 268 3.09 15.22 2.79
CA GLY A 268 3.27 15.05 1.36
C GLY A 268 1.91 14.98 0.68
N MET A 269 1.87 14.34 -0.47
CA MET A 269 0.61 14.16 -1.19
C MET A 269 0.49 12.74 -1.71
N GLU A 270 -0.76 12.29 -1.79
CA GLU A 270 -1.18 11.19 -2.61
C GLU A 270 -1.63 11.76 -3.96
N TRP A 271 -0.78 11.61 -4.98
CA TRP A 271 -1.02 12.12 -6.31
C TRP A 271 -1.75 11.11 -7.17
N GLY A 272 -2.74 11.58 -7.90
CA GLY A 272 -3.49 10.77 -8.84
C GLY A 272 -4.98 10.73 -8.52
N VAL A 273 -5.70 9.90 -9.26
CA VAL A 273 -7.10 9.54 -9.03
C VAL A 273 -7.23 8.05 -9.33
N ILE A 274 -7.81 7.29 -8.42
CA ILE A 274 -7.84 5.82 -8.51
C ILE A 274 -8.47 5.33 -9.82
N ASN A 275 -9.57 5.95 -10.23
CA ASN A 275 -10.28 5.62 -11.48
C ASN A 275 -9.57 6.11 -12.76
N HIS A 276 -8.47 6.83 -12.62
CA HIS A 276 -7.71 7.42 -13.73
C HIS A 276 -6.23 7.03 -13.67
N GLY A 277 -5.95 5.87 -13.11
CA GLY A 277 -4.64 5.28 -13.19
C GLY A 277 -3.96 4.94 -11.88
N GLY A 278 -4.58 5.18 -10.73
CA GLY A 278 -4.05 4.83 -9.41
C GLY A 278 -3.31 5.96 -8.71
N HIS A 279 -3.00 5.73 -7.46
CA HIS A 279 -2.40 6.69 -6.55
C HIS A 279 -0.92 6.41 -6.30
N LEU A 280 -0.16 7.46 -6.13
CA LEU A 280 1.20 7.35 -5.60
C LEU A 280 1.51 8.44 -4.58
N ASN A 281 2.19 8.08 -3.50
CA ASN A 281 2.68 9.05 -2.54
C ASN A 281 3.97 9.70 -3.01
N ILE A 282 4.08 11.01 -2.77
CA ILE A 282 5.31 11.80 -2.94
C ILE A 282 5.69 12.37 -1.58
N PHE A 283 6.84 11.91 -1.02
CA PHE A 283 7.19 12.15 0.38
C PHE A 283 7.91 13.48 0.67
N ASN A 284 8.56 14.07 -0.30
CA ASN A 284 9.45 15.23 -0.06
C ASN A 284 9.23 16.39 -1.03
N SER A 285 8.05 16.46 -1.66
CA SER A 285 7.67 17.65 -2.42
C SER A 285 7.36 18.81 -1.48
N ARG A 286 7.87 19.99 -1.81
CA ARG A 286 7.45 21.25 -1.18
C ARG A 286 6.52 22.06 -2.06
N GLU A 287 6.15 21.51 -3.22
CA GLU A 287 5.21 22.07 -4.18
C GLU A 287 3.95 21.23 -4.19
N LEU A 288 2.77 21.84 -4.15
CA LEU A 288 1.51 21.16 -4.43
C LEU A 288 1.43 20.90 -5.93
N LEU A 289 1.22 19.66 -6.31
CA LEU A 289 1.05 19.24 -7.72
C LEU A 289 -0.44 19.06 -8.02
N GLY A 290 -0.87 19.46 -9.21
CA GLY A 290 -2.26 19.29 -9.58
C GLY A 290 -2.56 19.68 -11.02
N TRP A 291 -3.79 19.47 -11.42
CA TRP A 291 -4.30 19.74 -12.78
C TRP A 291 -5.51 20.65 -12.80
N GLU A 292 -6.17 20.85 -11.67
CA GLU A 292 -7.43 21.55 -11.58
C GLU A 292 -7.28 23.06 -11.62
N THR A 293 -8.28 23.70 -12.21
CA THR A 293 -8.35 25.16 -12.29
C THR A 293 -9.74 25.64 -11.89
N ASN A 294 -9.82 26.82 -11.26
CA ASN A 294 -11.09 27.49 -11.00
C ASN A 294 -11.69 28.08 -12.28
N ALA A 295 -12.86 28.72 -12.17
CA ALA A 295 -13.54 29.37 -13.29
C ALA A 295 -12.75 30.52 -13.93
N LYS A 296 -11.73 31.06 -13.25
CA LYS A 296 -10.83 32.09 -13.76
C LYS A 296 -9.63 31.52 -14.51
N GLY A 297 -9.49 30.17 -14.54
CA GLY A 297 -8.34 29.49 -15.12
C GLY A 297 -7.09 29.47 -14.22
N GLU A 298 -7.23 29.83 -12.93
CA GLU A 298 -6.13 29.79 -11.96
C GLU A 298 -5.89 28.34 -11.51
N LEU A 299 -4.65 27.88 -11.58
CA LEU A 299 -4.25 26.54 -11.13
C LEU A 299 -4.33 26.45 -9.60
N MET A 300 -4.99 25.41 -9.08
CA MET A 300 -5.11 25.14 -7.64
C MET A 300 -3.81 24.68 -6.99
N ALA A 301 -2.81 24.33 -7.77
CA ALA A 301 -1.52 23.83 -7.36
C ALA A 301 -0.39 24.82 -7.66
N ASP A 302 0.82 24.54 -7.13
CA ASP A 302 2.04 25.28 -7.46
C ASP A 302 2.55 24.88 -8.85
N THR A 303 2.52 23.59 -9.15
CA THR A 303 3.02 23.04 -10.41
C THR A 303 1.94 22.19 -11.10
N ARG A 304 1.74 22.47 -12.38
CA ARG A 304 0.79 21.71 -13.20
C ARG A 304 1.36 20.33 -13.54
N THR A 305 0.57 19.31 -13.24
CA THR A 305 0.83 17.92 -13.66
C THR A 305 -0.43 17.39 -14.32
N PRO A 306 -0.38 16.91 -15.58
CA PRO A 306 -1.56 16.35 -16.23
C PRO A 306 -2.05 15.09 -15.51
N ARG A 307 -3.34 15.00 -15.25
CA ARG A 307 -3.96 13.84 -14.60
C ARG A 307 -3.72 12.56 -15.41
N GLY A 308 -3.23 11.51 -14.77
CA GLY A 308 -2.95 10.22 -15.40
C GLY A 308 -1.69 10.18 -16.26
N ASP A 309 -0.92 11.25 -16.36
CA ASP A 309 0.36 11.26 -17.08
C ASP A 309 1.53 10.92 -16.14
N TYR A 310 1.67 9.62 -15.86
CA TYR A 310 2.71 9.11 -14.96
C TYR A 310 4.12 9.31 -15.52
N ALA A 311 4.30 9.25 -16.85
CA ALA A 311 5.61 9.46 -17.47
C ALA A 311 6.11 10.89 -17.24
N ALA A 312 5.26 11.89 -17.46
CA ALA A 312 5.58 13.28 -17.17
C ALA A 312 5.81 13.52 -15.67
N LEU A 313 5.01 12.89 -14.80
CA LEU A 313 5.20 12.97 -13.36
C LEU A 313 6.54 12.39 -12.91
N TYR A 314 6.92 11.20 -13.38
CA TYR A 314 8.22 10.59 -13.02
C TYR A 314 9.40 11.46 -13.48
N THR A 315 9.30 12.06 -14.66
CA THR A 315 10.32 13.01 -15.16
C THR A 315 10.45 14.22 -14.23
N LEU A 316 9.33 14.82 -13.84
CA LEU A 316 9.31 15.95 -12.90
C LEU A 316 9.87 15.54 -11.52
N MET A 317 9.46 14.39 -10.99
CA MET A 317 9.96 13.88 -9.70
C MET A 317 11.48 13.70 -9.74
N ARG A 318 12.03 13.17 -10.83
CA ARG A 318 13.47 13.01 -11.02
C ARG A 318 14.19 14.37 -11.03
N GLU A 319 13.68 15.34 -11.77
CA GLU A 319 14.24 16.69 -11.85
C GLU A 319 14.27 17.41 -10.48
N ARG A 320 13.24 17.13 -9.65
CA ARG A 320 13.10 17.71 -8.30
C ARG A 320 13.78 16.87 -7.20
N GLY A 321 14.24 15.67 -7.52
CA GLY A 321 14.79 14.73 -6.54
C GLY A 321 13.74 14.24 -5.53
N TRP A 322 12.50 14.06 -5.95
CA TRP A 322 11.44 13.51 -5.09
C TRP A 322 11.44 12.00 -5.09
N VAL A 323 10.85 11.42 -4.03
CA VAL A 323 10.77 9.98 -3.82
C VAL A 323 9.32 9.59 -3.62
N GLY A 324 8.90 8.50 -4.28
CA GLY A 324 7.51 8.05 -4.27
C GLY A 324 7.31 6.60 -3.87
N GLN A 325 6.03 6.29 -3.68
CA GLN A 325 5.49 4.96 -3.39
C GLN A 325 4.29 4.68 -4.30
N PHE A 326 4.23 3.48 -4.87
CA PHE A 326 3.02 2.98 -5.50
C PHE A 326 2.03 2.55 -4.41
N ASN A 327 0.89 3.24 -4.28
CA ASN A 327 -0.13 2.96 -3.28
C ASN A 327 -1.09 1.90 -3.80
N HIS A 328 -1.54 0.99 -2.91
CA HIS A 328 -2.54 -0.06 -3.17
C HIS A 328 -2.62 -0.50 -4.65
N PRO A 329 -1.50 -0.93 -5.26
CA PRO A 329 -1.44 -1.17 -6.70
C PRO A 329 -2.31 -2.35 -7.11
N ALA A 330 -3.15 -2.16 -8.11
CA ALA A 330 -3.86 -3.25 -8.75
C ALA A 330 -3.14 -3.73 -10.02
N GLN A 331 -3.42 -4.94 -10.47
CA GLN A 331 -2.77 -5.51 -11.65
C GLN A 331 -3.30 -4.94 -12.97
N THR A 332 -4.47 -4.31 -12.96
CA THR A 332 -5.16 -3.86 -14.17
C THR A 332 -5.39 -2.35 -14.13
N GLY A 333 -5.05 -1.68 -15.23
CA GLY A 333 -5.42 -0.28 -15.48
C GLY A 333 -4.67 0.78 -14.68
N GLN A 334 -3.74 0.40 -13.79
CA GLN A 334 -3.02 1.38 -12.97
C GLN A 334 -1.60 1.66 -13.47
N PHE A 335 -1.11 2.88 -13.17
CA PHE A 335 0.22 3.38 -13.51
C PHE A 335 0.54 3.18 -14.99
N MET A 336 -0.38 3.62 -15.83
CA MET A 336 -0.31 3.44 -17.28
C MET A 336 0.76 4.33 -17.90
N VAL A 337 1.67 3.74 -18.65
CA VAL A 337 2.58 4.47 -19.53
C VAL A 337 2.46 3.89 -20.93
N ASN A 338 2.20 4.73 -21.92
CA ASN A 338 1.99 4.33 -23.30
C ASN A 338 0.94 3.20 -23.48
N GLY A 339 -0.13 3.24 -22.68
CA GLY A 339 -1.20 2.23 -22.73
C GLY A 339 -0.87 0.89 -22.06
N VAL A 340 0.26 0.78 -21.34
CA VAL A 340 0.66 -0.43 -20.62
C VAL A 340 0.59 -0.18 -19.11
N ALA A 341 -0.17 -1.01 -18.41
CA ALA A 341 -0.29 -0.94 -16.95
C ALA A 341 0.99 -1.42 -16.26
N LEU A 342 1.37 -0.75 -15.17
CA LEU A 342 2.58 -1.03 -14.40
C LEU A 342 3.85 -1.03 -15.29
N ALA A 343 3.86 -0.20 -16.34
CA ALA A 343 4.95 -0.17 -17.31
C ALA A 343 6.22 0.42 -16.71
N TYR A 344 7.34 -0.20 -17.04
CA TYR A 344 8.66 0.29 -16.66
C TYR A 344 9.02 1.57 -17.41
N THR A 345 9.55 2.54 -16.68
CA THR A 345 10.29 3.68 -17.22
C THR A 345 11.56 3.90 -16.39
N PRO A 346 12.69 4.28 -17.02
CA PRO A 346 13.92 4.59 -16.27
C PRO A 346 13.72 5.70 -15.24
N GLU A 347 12.95 6.75 -15.60
CA GLU A 347 12.63 7.87 -14.71
C GLU A 347 11.81 7.41 -13.51
N GLY A 348 10.83 6.53 -13.73
CA GLY A 348 10.03 5.94 -12.66
C GLY A 348 10.88 5.06 -11.73
N ASP A 349 11.82 4.29 -12.25
CA ASP A 349 12.72 3.45 -11.44
C ASP A 349 13.64 4.28 -10.53
N GLU A 350 14.07 5.45 -10.99
CA GLU A 350 14.89 6.34 -10.19
C GLU A 350 14.15 6.94 -8.99
N VAL A 351 12.85 7.24 -9.14
CA VAL A 351 12.08 8.01 -8.15
C VAL A 351 11.14 7.16 -7.31
N MET A 352 10.62 6.05 -7.84
CA MET A 352 9.72 5.18 -7.10
C MET A 352 10.52 4.19 -6.25
N ALA A 353 10.48 4.38 -4.94
CA ALA A 353 11.26 3.57 -4.00
C ALA A 353 10.46 2.42 -3.37
N LEU A 354 9.15 2.58 -3.23
CA LEU A 354 8.29 1.66 -2.50
C LEU A 354 7.10 1.19 -3.34
N CYS A 355 6.62 -0.01 -2.99
CA CYS A 355 5.35 -0.57 -3.42
C CYS A 355 4.58 -1.06 -2.19
N GLU A 356 3.37 -0.59 -2.02
CA GLU A 356 2.51 -0.99 -0.91
C GLU A 356 2.03 -2.43 -1.12
N VAL A 357 2.49 -3.35 -0.25
CA VAL A 357 2.18 -4.78 -0.37
C VAL A 357 0.95 -5.19 0.40
N VAL A 358 0.62 -4.44 1.45
CA VAL A 358 -0.61 -4.60 2.24
C VAL A 358 -1.11 -3.24 2.67
N ASN A 359 -2.42 -3.04 2.53
CA ASN A 359 -3.13 -1.92 3.12
C ASN A 359 -4.25 -2.45 4.03
N SER A 360 -4.55 -1.78 5.14
CA SER A 360 -5.80 -2.00 5.86
C SER A 360 -6.92 -1.22 5.17
N THR A 361 -8.18 -1.45 5.53
CA THR A 361 -9.27 -0.66 4.93
C THR A 361 -9.18 0.81 5.35
N ALA A 362 -9.25 1.72 4.40
CA ALA A 362 -9.10 3.17 4.58
C ALA A 362 -10.10 3.75 5.62
N PHE A 363 -11.31 3.21 5.64
CA PHE A 363 -12.41 3.67 6.51
C PHE A 363 -12.61 2.82 7.76
N SER A 364 -11.56 2.13 8.23
CA SER A 364 -11.60 1.41 9.49
C SER A 364 -11.82 2.35 10.67
N THR A 365 -12.77 2.02 11.55
CA THR A 365 -13.00 2.71 12.83
C THR A 365 -12.33 2.01 14.00
N ASN A 366 -11.54 0.97 13.76
CA ASN A 366 -10.82 0.25 14.81
C ASN A 366 -9.78 1.15 15.48
N VAL A 367 -9.69 1.03 16.82
CA VAL A 367 -8.67 1.67 17.65
C VAL A 367 -7.91 0.65 18.52
N SER A 368 -8.09 -0.63 18.22
CA SER A 368 -7.52 -1.76 18.95
C SER A 368 -6.62 -2.64 18.08
N GLU A 369 -6.18 -2.12 16.95
CA GLU A 369 -5.30 -2.78 15.98
C GLU A 369 -5.86 -4.13 15.46
N SER A 370 -7.19 -4.27 15.41
CA SER A 370 -7.89 -5.54 15.13
C SER A 370 -8.61 -5.59 13.77
N GLU A 371 -8.33 -4.65 12.85
CA GLU A 371 -8.92 -4.67 11.51
C GLU A 371 -8.61 -5.97 10.77
N THR A 372 -9.62 -6.60 10.22
CA THR A 372 -9.50 -7.85 9.48
C THR A 372 -9.70 -7.68 7.97
N ARG A 373 -10.28 -6.57 7.52
CA ARG A 373 -10.38 -6.21 6.10
C ARG A 373 -9.06 -5.60 5.66
N ARG A 374 -8.31 -6.34 4.89
CA ARG A 374 -6.96 -5.97 4.44
C ARG A 374 -6.80 -6.42 3.01
N SER A 375 -6.21 -5.56 2.20
CA SER A 375 -5.89 -5.83 0.81
C SER A 375 -4.43 -6.20 0.66
N HIS A 376 -4.14 -7.17 -0.19
CA HIS A 376 -2.83 -7.74 -0.40
C HIS A 376 -2.41 -7.58 -1.87
N PHE A 377 -1.33 -6.88 -2.10
CA PHE A 377 -0.90 -6.42 -3.43
C PHE A 377 0.44 -7.02 -3.90
N GLU A 378 0.97 -8.05 -3.22
CA GLU A 378 2.27 -8.65 -3.57
C GLU A 378 2.39 -9.03 -5.06
N ALA A 379 1.29 -9.48 -5.67
CA ALA A 379 1.29 -9.84 -7.09
C ALA A 379 1.53 -8.64 -8.02
N ALA A 380 0.98 -7.47 -7.69
CA ALA A 380 1.21 -6.24 -8.44
C ALA A 380 2.63 -5.69 -8.21
N CYS A 381 3.11 -5.69 -6.96
CA CYS A 381 4.49 -5.33 -6.64
C CYS A 381 5.49 -6.24 -7.36
N ASN A 382 5.22 -7.54 -7.44
CA ASN A 382 6.05 -8.48 -8.19
C ASN A 382 6.08 -8.15 -9.69
N ARG A 383 4.97 -7.70 -10.28
CA ARG A 383 4.95 -7.25 -11.68
C ARG A 383 5.81 -6.01 -11.90
N LEU A 384 5.79 -5.05 -10.96
CA LEU A 384 6.70 -3.89 -11.01
C LEU A 384 8.16 -4.32 -10.94
N LEU A 385 8.52 -5.20 -10.01
CA LEU A 385 9.88 -5.74 -9.88
C LEU A 385 10.34 -6.45 -11.16
N GLU A 386 9.49 -7.27 -11.75
CA GLU A 386 9.83 -7.99 -12.98
C GLU A 386 9.80 -7.12 -14.24
N ALA A 387 9.05 -6.00 -14.21
CA ALA A 387 9.13 -4.98 -15.25
C ALA A 387 10.49 -4.27 -15.24
N GLY A 388 11.23 -4.33 -14.13
CA GLY A 388 12.55 -3.72 -13.97
C GLY A 388 12.65 -2.67 -12.86
N TYR A 389 11.54 -2.34 -12.17
CA TYR A 389 11.58 -1.42 -11.04
C TYR A 389 12.36 -1.99 -9.86
N HIS A 390 13.11 -1.11 -9.20
CA HIS A 390 13.81 -1.45 -7.96
C HIS A 390 13.05 -0.87 -6.76
N VAL A 391 11.87 -1.43 -6.48
CA VAL A 391 11.03 -1.02 -5.34
C VAL A 391 11.18 -1.98 -4.16
N ALA A 392 11.11 -1.45 -2.96
CA ALA A 392 10.96 -2.24 -1.74
C ALA A 392 9.48 -2.30 -1.33
N PHE A 393 9.14 -3.19 -0.39
CA PHE A 393 7.77 -3.33 0.09
C PHE A 393 7.50 -2.44 1.29
N SER A 394 6.29 -1.85 1.32
CA SER A 394 5.73 -1.13 2.46
C SER A 394 4.38 -1.69 2.85
N THR A 395 3.96 -1.46 4.10
CA THR A 395 2.59 -1.70 4.56
C THR A 395 2.07 -0.49 5.29
N ASN A 396 0.87 -0.04 4.96
CA ASN A 396 0.28 1.16 5.52
C ASN A 396 -1.21 0.96 5.81
N GLN A 397 -1.88 2.02 6.28
CA GLN A 397 -3.25 1.92 6.74
C GLN A 397 -4.23 2.78 5.94
N ASP A 398 -3.74 3.79 5.21
CA ASP A 398 -4.56 4.68 4.41
C ASP A 398 -5.73 5.30 5.23
N ASN A 399 -5.42 5.70 6.47
CA ASN A 399 -6.44 6.12 7.41
C ASN A 399 -7.16 7.37 6.95
N HIS A 400 -8.48 7.28 6.79
CA HIS A 400 -9.38 8.42 6.61
C HIS A 400 -10.16 8.73 7.89
N CYS A 401 -10.24 7.79 8.84
CA CYS A 401 -10.80 8.01 10.17
C CYS A 401 -9.70 8.44 11.14
N ALA A 402 -10.07 9.12 12.23
CA ALA A 402 -9.12 9.62 13.23
C ALA A 402 -8.53 8.51 14.12
N ASN A 403 -7.89 7.51 13.51
CA ASN A 403 -7.30 6.34 14.18
C ASN A 403 -5.90 5.99 13.66
N TRP A 404 -5.12 6.98 13.27
CA TRP A 404 -3.79 6.83 12.66
C TRP A 404 -2.87 5.90 13.46
N GLY A 405 -2.49 4.78 12.86
CA GLY A 405 -1.68 3.74 13.50
C GLY A 405 -2.44 2.76 14.37
N ALA A 406 -3.75 2.94 14.61
CA ALA A 406 -4.53 2.12 15.53
C ALA A 406 -5.52 1.16 14.85
N SER A 407 -5.73 1.26 13.54
CA SER A 407 -6.67 0.36 12.84
C SER A 407 -6.15 -1.08 12.79
N TYR A 408 -4.87 -1.24 12.51
CA TYR A 408 -4.20 -2.53 12.46
C TYR A 408 -2.74 -2.44 12.91
N THR A 409 -2.09 -3.60 13.14
CA THR A 409 -0.69 -3.67 13.61
C THR A 409 0.37 -3.45 12.53
N ASN A 410 -0.01 -3.30 11.26
CA ASN A 410 0.94 -3.20 10.16
C ASN A 410 1.78 -1.91 10.20
N ARG A 411 3.04 -2.02 9.85
CA ARG A 411 4.02 -0.93 9.83
C ARG A 411 5.00 -1.11 8.66
N THR A 412 5.54 -0.01 8.19
CA THR A 412 6.76 0.00 7.38
C THR A 412 7.94 0.25 8.28
N GLY A 413 8.88 -0.69 8.33
CA GLY A 413 10.13 -0.55 9.07
C GLY A 413 11.20 0.12 8.22
N VAL A 414 11.75 1.23 8.72
CA VAL A 414 12.78 2.04 8.03
C VAL A 414 14.09 1.88 8.80
N LEU A 415 15.15 1.50 8.09
CA LEU A 415 16.47 1.26 8.69
C LEU A 415 17.37 2.47 8.45
N ILE A 416 17.68 3.16 9.54
CA ILE A 416 18.61 4.31 9.56
C ILE A 416 19.94 3.82 10.12
N PRO A 417 21.10 4.18 9.52
CA PRO A 417 22.40 3.80 10.06
C PRO A 417 22.56 4.19 11.52
N ALA A 418 23.17 3.30 12.33
CA ALA A 418 23.44 3.59 13.73
C ALA A 418 24.28 4.87 13.87
N GLY A 419 23.90 5.73 14.82
CA GLY A 419 24.53 7.05 15.00
C GLY A 419 23.98 8.15 14.11
N VAL A 420 23.14 7.84 13.11
CA VAL A 420 22.40 8.83 12.30
C VAL A 420 21.05 9.11 12.95
N LYS A 421 20.73 10.40 13.13
CA LYS A 421 19.45 10.82 13.71
C LYS A 421 18.31 10.57 12.71
N LEU A 422 17.14 10.13 13.21
CA LEU A 422 15.90 10.13 12.44
C LEU A 422 15.55 11.58 12.03
N SER A 423 15.46 11.83 10.75
CA SER A 423 15.11 13.11 10.14
C SER A 423 14.49 12.87 8.77
N ARG A 424 13.91 13.91 8.17
CA ARG A 424 13.41 13.82 6.79
C ARG A 424 14.51 13.35 5.83
N ASP A 425 15.73 13.90 5.94
CA ASP A 425 16.82 13.56 5.03
C ASP A 425 17.27 12.11 5.18
N SER A 426 17.47 11.63 6.43
CA SER A 426 17.87 10.25 6.67
C SER A 426 16.75 9.25 6.28
N PHE A 427 15.49 9.64 6.43
CA PHE A 427 14.35 8.88 5.95
C PHE A 427 14.36 8.76 4.41
N ILE A 428 14.46 9.87 3.68
CA ILE A 428 14.51 9.90 2.21
C ILE A 428 15.71 9.10 1.69
N GLU A 429 16.87 9.22 2.34
CA GLU A 429 18.04 8.41 2.01
C GLU A 429 17.79 6.91 2.21
N ALA A 430 17.13 6.53 3.32
CA ALA A 430 16.77 5.13 3.56
C ALA A 430 15.81 4.59 2.49
N LEU A 431 14.81 5.38 2.06
CA LEU A 431 13.92 5.01 0.97
C LEU A 431 14.68 4.83 -0.35
N ARG A 432 15.54 5.79 -0.72
CA ARG A 432 16.37 5.69 -1.93
C ARG A 432 17.28 4.47 -1.93
N ALA A 433 17.79 4.11 -0.78
CA ALA A 433 18.61 2.92 -0.58
C ALA A 433 17.76 1.64 -0.39
N ARG A 434 16.42 1.71 -0.44
CA ARG A 434 15.47 0.60 -0.20
C ARG A 434 15.76 -0.13 1.12
N ARG A 435 16.29 0.58 2.13
CA ARG A 435 16.55 0.05 3.47
C ARG A 435 15.27 0.05 4.30
N VAL A 436 14.30 -0.73 3.85
CA VAL A 436 12.97 -0.87 4.47
C VAL A 436 12.51 -2.31 4.46
N PHE A 437 11.56 -2.63 5.31
CA PHE A 437 10.79 -3.87 5.25
C PHE A 437 9.33 -3.59 5.58
N ALA A 438 8.44 -4.41 5.03
CA ALA A 438 7.02 -4.38 5.34
C ALA A 438 6.71 -5.39 6.45
N THR A 439 5.91 -5.01 7.44
CA THR A 439 5.49 -5.92 8.52
C THR A 439 4.01 -5.72 8.86
N MET A 440 3.27 -6.82 8.97
CA MET A 440 1.90 -6.80 9.50
C MET A 440 1.88 -6.81 11.03
N ASP A 441 3.03 -6.91 11.69
CA ASP A 441 3.22 -6.88 13.14
C ASP A 441 3.96 -5.62 13.57
N LYS A 442 3.46 -4.92 14.57
CA LYS A 442 3.97 -3.60 14.98
C LYS A 442 5.38 -3.59 15.59
N GLY A 443 5.98 -4.73 15.87
CA GLY A 443 7.28 -4.79 16.53
C GLY A 443 8.25 -5.82 15.95
N SER A 444 7.77 -6.70 15.07
CA SER A 444 8.60 -7.72 14.45
C SER A 444 9.44 -7.15 13.31
N GLN A 445 10.66 -7.69 13.14
CA GLN A 445 11.65 -7.17 12.20
C GLN A 445 12.12 -8.26 11.23
N LEU A 446 12.39 -7.87 10.00
CA LEU A 446 12.89 -8.74 8.95
C LEU A 446 13.99 -8.05 8.14
N VAL A 447 15.14 -8.73 8.02
CA VAL A 447 16.26 -8.28 7.19
C VAL A 447 16.77 -9.43 6.35
N LEU A 448 16.85 -9.24 5.04
CA LEU A 448 17.55 -10.16 4.14
C LEU A 448 18.98 -9.68 3.91
N THR A 449 19.94 -10.57 4.00
CA THR A 449 21.32 -10.32 3.55
C THR A 449 21.71 -11.27 2.42
N ALA A 450 22.54 -10.79 1.50
CA ALA A 450 23.05 -11.51 0.34
C ALA A 450 24.58 -11.38 0.27
N ASN A 451 25.33 -12.45 0.51
CA ASN A 451 26.80 -12.41 0.67
C ASN A 451 27.24 -11.32 1.67
N GLY A 452 26.51 -11.18 2.79
CA GLY A 452 26.73 -10.15 3.81
C GLY A 452 26.28 -8.74 3.42
N ARG A 453 25.83 -8.48 2.19
CA ARG A 453 25.26 -7.21 1.75
C ARG A 453 23.82 -7.07 2.23
N MET A 454 23.40 -5.82 2.44
CA MET A 454 22.09 -5.50 2.96
C MET A 454 21.01 -5.56 1.88
N MET A 455 19.79 -5.96 2.24
CA MET A 455 18.61 -5.75 1.40
C MET A 455 18.53 -4.29 0.91
N GLY A 456 18.04 -4.09 -0.31
CA GLY A 456 18.04 -2.81 -1.01
C GLY A 456 19.26 -2.60 -1.92
N GLU A 457 20.35 -3.33 -1.71
CA GLU A 457 21.55 -3.20 -2.53
C GLU A 457 21.42 -3.86 -3.91
N ARG A 458 22.14 -3.27 -4.88
CA ARG A 458 22.35 -3.81 -6.23
C ARG A 458 23.83 -4.14 -6.39
N PHE A 459 24.17 -5.35 -6.78
CA PHE A 459 25.57 -5.73 -6.93
C PHE A 459 25.81 -6.83 -7.96
N ARG A 460 27.04 -6.90 -8.43
CA ARG A 460 27.54 -7.99 -9.29
C ARG A 460 28.08 -9.12 -8.42
N ASN A 461 27.78 -10.36 -8.80
CA ASN A 461 28.21 -11.56 -8.12
C ASN A 461 28.90 -12.54 -9.08
N ARG A 462 29.89 -13.25 -8.57
CA ARG A 462 30.54 -14.37 -9.24
C ARG A 462 30.57 -15.57 -8.31
N GLY A 463 30.13 -16.72 -8.80
CA GLY A 463 30.08 -17.95 -8.02
C GLY A 463 28.86 -18.00 -7.09
N PRO A 464 28.97 -18.66 -5.92
CA PRO A 464 27.85 -18.86 -5.01
C PRO A 464 27.28 -17.57 -4.43
N LEU A 465 25.97 -17.54 -4.29
CA LEU A 465 25.21 -16.51 -3.58
C LEU A 465 24.65 -17.12 -2.32
N GLU A 466 24.99 -16.54 -1.15
CA GLU A 466 24.43 -16.90 0.13
C GLU A 466 23.34 -15.90 0.52
N LEU A 467 22.11 -16.37 0.73
CA LEU A 467 20.98 -15.58 1.20
C LEU A 467 20.65 -15.98 2.63
N VAL A 468 20.55 -15.00 3.54
CA VAL A 468 20.21 -15.24 4.95
C VAL A 468 19.05 -14.37 5.38
N VAL A 469 17.98 -15.01 5.87
CA VAL A 469 16.78 -14.36 6.39
C VAL A 469 16.94 -14.15 7.89
N ASN A 470 17.08 -12.91 8.31
CA ASN A 470 17.22 -12.47 9.69
C ASN A 470 15.86 -11.99 10.20
N PHE A 471 15.26 -12.72 11.14
CA PHE A 471 13.94 -12.42 11.68
C PHE A 471 14.00 -12.32 13.21
N ALA A 472 13.39 -11.26 13.74
CA ALA A 472 13.15 -11.09 15.17
C ALA A 472 11.66 -10.85 15.42
N GLY A 473 10.99 -11.83 16.03
CA GLY A 473 9.58 -11.72 16.38
C GLY A 473 9.36 -10.92 17.66
N SER A 474 8.45 -9.99 17.65
CA SER A 474 8.02 -9.22 18.82
C SER A 474 7.21 -10.08 19.78
N ALA A 475 7.25 -9.77 21.07
CA ALA A 475 6.45 -10.44 22.11
C ALA A 475 6.50 -11.98 22.06
N GLY A 476 7.66 -12.56 21.68
CA GLY A 476 7.85 -14.02 21.63
C GLY A 476 7.28 -14.72 20.41
N LYS A 477 6.76 -13.99 19.42
CA LYS A 477 6.26 -14.56 18.16
C LYS A 477 7.36 -15.28 17.39
N GLN A 478 6.97 -16.36 16.73
CA GLN A 478 7.90 -17.24 16.02
C GLN A 478 7.53 -17.30 14.53
N ALA A 479 8.50 -17.62 13.68
CA ALA A 479 8.23 -17.93 12.30
C ALA A 479 7.47 -19.28 12.20
N ALA A 480 6.33 -19.28 11.53
CA ALA A 480 5.59 -20.47 11.13
C ALA A 480 5.97 -20.94 9.73
N ALA A 481 6.33 -20.00 8.85
CA ALA A 481 6.87 -20.29 7.53
C ALA A 481 7.90 -19.23 7.12
N VAL A 482 8.84 -19.62 6.29
CA VAL A 482 9.79 -18.74 5.63
C VAL A 482 9.85 -19.12 4.14
N ALA A 483 9.97 -18.11 3.30
CA ALA A 483 10.21 -18.29 1.88
C ALA A 483 11.24 -17.26 1.39
N ILE A 484 12.21 -17.72 0.62
CA ILE A 484 13.04 -16.86 -0.21
C ILE A 484 12.42 -16.91 -1.61
N MET A 485 12.08 -15.75 -2.13
CA MET A 485 11.47 -15.58 -3.44
C MET A 485 12.52 -15.11 -4.43
N GLU A 486 12.45 -15.61 -5.66
CA GLU A 486 13.29 -15.21 -6.78
C GLU A 486 12.43 -14.67 -7.91
N GLY A 487 12.84 -13.55 -8.46
CA GLY A 487 12.33 -13.04 -9.74
C GLY A 487 13.47 -12.70 -10.68
N VAL A 488 13.13 -12.65 -11.96
CA VAL A 488 14.06 -12.29 -13.05
C VAL A 488 13.38 -11.22 -13.89
N PRO A 489 13.97 -10.04 -14.06
CA PRO A 489 13.41 -8.98 -14.89
C PRO A 489 13.04 -9.51 -16.29
N GLY A 490 11.88 -9.11 -16.79
CA GLY A 490 11.35 -9.53 -18.09
C GLY A 490 10.55 -10.83 -18.13
N ARG A 491 10.39 -11.56 -17.01
CA ARG A 491 9.57 -12.79 -16.94
C ARG A 491 8.06 -12.56 -16.79
N LYS A 492 7.58 -11.33 -16.84
CA LYS A 492 6.15 -10.97 -16.83
C LYS A 492 5.37 -11.37 -15.56
N GLY A 493 5.97 -11.27 -14.39
CA GLY A 493 5.29 -11.42 -13.12
C GLY A 493 5.36 -12.82 -12.50
N GLU A 494 6.26 -13.66 -12.92
CA GLU A 494 6.45 -14.99 -12.34
C GLU A 494 7.58 -15.00 -11.31
N VAL A 495 7.33 -14.41 -10.15
CA VAL A 495 8.19 -14.62 -8.99
C VAL A 495 7.95 -16.02 -8.45
N THR A 496 9.04 -16.76 -8.29
CA THR A 496 9.00 -18.15 -7.85
C THR A 496 9.59 -18.30 -6.45
N ARG A 497 9.15 -19.32 -5.71
CA ARG A 497 9.75 -19.68 -4.43
C ARG A 497 11.04 -20.44 -4.68
N LEU A 498 12.17 -19.85 -4.32
CA LEU A 498 13.50 -20.45 -4.42
C LEU A 498 13.75 -21.43 -3.26
N SER A 499 13.37 -21.05 -2.02
CA SER A 499 13.65 -21.84 -0.82
C SER A 499 12.55 -21.66 0.22
N GLU A 500 12.36 -22.70 1.06
CA GLU A 500 11.52 -22.68 2.28
C GLU A 500 12.39 -22.68 3.55
N THR A 501 13.70 -22.44 3.41
CA THR A 501 14.64 -22.33 4.53
C THR A 501 15.11 -20.89 4.70
N ALA A 502 15.47 -20.52 5.91
CA ALA A 502 15.94 -19.16 6.21
C ALA A 502 17.38 -18.87 5.75
N ALA A 503 18.08 -19.87 5.25
CA ALA A 503 19.38 -19.72 4.61
C ALA A 503 19.41 -20.57 3.34
N ALA A 504 19.95 -20.01 2.26
CA ALA A 504 20.13 -20.70 1.00
C ALA A 504 21.50 -20.32 0.40
N SER A 505 22.24 -21.29 -0.12
CA SER A 505 23.49 -21.07 -0.83
C SER A 505 23.42 -21.83 -2.16
N PHE A 506 23.61 -21.13 -3.26
CA PHE A 506 23.51 -21.67 -4.63
C PHE A 506 24.22 -20.73 -5.59
N THR A 507 24.48 -21.18 -6.80
CA THR A 507 24.98 -20.30 -7.87
C THR A 507 23.80 -19.94 -8.79
N PRO A 508 23.40 -18.64 -8.85
CA PRO A 508 22.36 -18.21 -9.76
C PRO A 508 22.72 -18.47 -11.22
N ALA A 509 21.73 -18.56 -12.10
CA ALA A 509 21.98 -18.49 -13.54
C ALA A 509 22.57 -17.13 -13.92
N GLN A 510 23.30 -17.06 -15.04
CA GLN A 510 23.85 -15.80 -15.52
C GLN A 510 22.73 -14.80 -15.86
N GLY A 511 22.91 -13.54 -15.48
CA GLY A 511 21.95 -12.46 -15.72
C GLY A 511 21.49 -11.75 -14.45
N GLU A 512 20.46 -10.97 -14.59
CA GLU A 512 19.88 -10.19 -13.50
C GLU A 512 18.82 -10.97 -12.74
N HIS A 513 18.89 -10.93 -11.43
CA HIS A 513 17.95 -11.55 -10.49
C HIS A 513 17.61 -10.57 -9.38
N PHE A 514 16.45 -10.76 -8.79
CA PHE A 514 16.14 -10.16 -7.49
C PHE A 514 15.64 -11.23 -6.52
N TYR A 515 15.96 -11.05 -5.24
CA TYR A 515 15.58 -11.96 -4.18
C TYR A 515 14.99 -11.18 -3.03
N TYR A 516 13.87 -11.65 -2.47
CA TYR A 516 13.32 -11.13 -1.23
C TYR A 516 12.89 -12.25 -0.30
N ALA A 517 12.82 -11.95 0.98
CA ALA A 517 12.34 -12.88 1.99
C ALA A 517 10.91 -12.56 2.38
N ARG A 518 10.13 -13.61 2.63
CA ARG A 518 8.80 -13.55 3.22
C ARG A 518 8.75 -14.46 4.43
N VAL A 519 8.31 -13.93 5.57
CA VAL A 519 8.14 -14.69 6.82
C VAL A 519 6.69 -14.59 7.26
N THR A 520 6.05 -15.73 7.47
CA THR A 520 4.73 -15.82 8.09
C THR A 520 4.90 -16.21 9.55
N GLN A 521 4.37 -15.40 10.45
CA GLN A 521 4.42 -15.64 11.90
C GLN A 521 3.39 -16.67 12.35
N ASP A 522 3.53 -17.16 13.56
CA ASP A 522 2.61 -18.13 14.16
C ASP A 522 1.22 -17.54 14.52
N ASP A 523 1.04 -16.23 14.43
CA ASP A 523 -0.26 -15.55 14.46
C ASP A 523 -0.85 -15.25 13.06
N GLY A 524 -0.11 -15.55 11.99
CA GLY A 524 -0.51 -15.32 10.60
C GLY A 524 -0.10 -13.98 10.02
N ASN A 525 0.52 -13.11 10.79
CA ASN A 525 1.09 -11.89 10.26
C ASN A 525 2.29 -12.19 9.37
N VAL A 526 2.44 -11.42 8.31
CA VAL A 526 3.49 -11.63 7.30
C VAL A 526 4.43 -10.43 7.28
N LEU A 527 5.70 -10.73 7.06
CA LEU A 527 6.73 -9.73 6.83
C LEU A 527 7.37 -9.96 5.45
N TRP A 528 7.74 -8.87 4.78
CA TRP A 528 8.48 -8.87 3.51
C TRP A 528 9.74 -8.02 3.67
N SER A 529 10.89 -8.58 3.32
CA SER A 529 12.12 -7.79 3.22
C SER A 529 12.10 -6.94 1.95
N ALA A 530 12.88 -5.87 1.89
CA ALA A 530 13.26 -5.33 0.60
C ALA A 530 13.98 -6.40 -0.23
N PRO A 531 13.90 -6.33 -1.58
CA PRO A 531 14.73 -7.16 -2.43
C PRO A 531 16.22 -6.80 -2.34
N VAL A 532 17.06 -7.75 -2.72
CA VAL A 532 18.42 -7.52 -3.22
C VAL A 532 18.44 -7.80 -4.71
N TRP A 533 19.15 -7.01 -5.48
CA TRP A 533 19.31 -7.20 -6.92
C TRP A 533 20.72 -7.63 -7.23
N VAL A 534 20.83 -8.76 -7.93
CA VAL A 534 22.11 -9.44 -8.20
C VAL A 534 22.27 -9.65 -9.68
N THR A 535 23.34 -9.13 -10.26
CA THR A 535 23.76 -9.48 -11.61
C THR A 535 24.81 -10.59 -11.50
N GLN A 536 24.43 -11.82 -11.84
CA GLN A 536 25.35 -12.97 -11.85
C GLN A 536 26.19 -12.96 -13.13
N GLU A 537 27.52 -12.97 -12.99
CA GLU A 537 28.51 -12.98 -14.08
C GLU A 537 29.08 -14.35 -14.37
#